data_8d3a80607ef63458ab499c6570e872ff
#
_entry.id   8d3a80607ef63458ab499c6570e872ff
#
_cell.length_a   1.000
_cell.length_b   1.000
_cell.length_c   1.000
_cell.angle_alpha   90.00
_cell.angle_beta   90.00
_cell.angle_gamma   90.00
#
_symmetry.space_group_name_H-M   'P 1'
#
loop_
_entity.id
_entity.type
_entity.pdbx_description
1 polymer ?
#
loop_
_entity_poly.entity_id
_entity_poly.type
_entity_poly.pdbx_seq_one_letter_code
_entity_poly.pdbx_strand_id
1 'polypeptide(L)'
;EAIRPRIRAHGVAVGMFADPVNAQRAEARLREAGLPVLSDPVESSRGTLTRVRVGPLPDRAAADAAARQVRDLGLEARVYGP
;
A
#
# COMPACT_ATOMS: atom_id res chain seq x y z
N GLU A 1 19.47 -21.16 15.28
CA GLU A 1 18.61 -21.18 14.48
C GLU A 1 18.38 -19.93 13.80
N ALA A 2 18.07 -20.00 12.69
CA ALA A 2 18.03 -18.86 11.95
C ALA A 2 16.77 -18.18 12.24
N ILE A 3 16.89 -17.11 12.83
CA ILE A 3 15.80 -16.40 13.07
C ILE A 3 15.50 -15.59 11.93
N ARG A 4 14.47 -15.88 11.26
CA ARG A 4 14.08 -15.11 10.21
C ARG A 4 13.35 -13.98 10.68
N PRO A 5 13.71 -12.81 10.29
CA PRO A 5 12.95 -11.65 10.61
C PRO A 5 11.57 -11.84 10.06
N ARG A 6 10.64 -11.83 10.93
CA ARG A 6 9.36 -11.86 10.50
C ARG A 6 8.91 -10.48 10.43
N ILE A 7 8.65 -9.98 9.28
CA ILE A 7 8.21 -8.64 9.14
C ILE A 7 6.76 -8.62 9.49
N ARG A 8 6.47 -8.19 10.67
CA ARG A 8 5.11 -8.07 11.09
C ARG A 8 4.69 -6.65 10.99
N ALA A 9 4.63 -6.15 9.79
CA ALA A 9 4.32 -4.77 9.58
C ALA A 9 2.85 -4.60 9.31
N HIS A 10 2.30 -3.52 9.81
CA HIS A 10 0.97 -3.09 9.45
C HIS A 10 1.06 -2.23 8.21
N GLY A 11 -0.03 -2.11 7.50
CA GLY A 11 -0.06 -1.28 6.32
C GLY A 11 -1.45 -1.09 5.78
N VAL A 12 -1.53 -0.41 4.63
CA VAL A 12 -2.79 -0.15 3.98
C VAL A 12 -2.68 -0.55 2.53
N ALA A 13 -3.55 -1.44 2.09
CA ALA A 13 -3.61 -1.83 0.69
C ALA A 13 -4.47 -0.81 -0.03
N VAL A 14 -3.93 -0.21 -1.09
CA VAL A 14 -4.63 0.81 -1.84
C VAL A 14 -5.31 0.20 -3.06
N GLY A 15 -4.60 -0.66 -3.79
CA GLY A 15 -5.21 -1.32 -4.92
C GLY A 15 -4.21 -1.95 -5.85
N MET A 16 -4.75 -2.63 -6.85
CA MET A 16 -3.96 -3.21 -7.91
C MET A 16 -4.38 -2.56 -9.20
N PHE A 17 -3.41 -2.05 -9.94
CA PHE A 17 -3.67 -1.27 -11.12
C PHE A 17 -3.12 -1.97 -12.37
N ALA A 18 -3.96 -2.13 -13.37
CA ALA A 18 -3.51 -2.70 -14.64
C ALA A 18 -2.75 -1.68 -15.46
N ASP A 19 -3.11 -0.41 -15.32
CA ASP A 19 -2.46 0.66 -16.06
C ASP A 19 -1.36 1.28 -15.21
N PRO A 20 -0.09 1.20 -15.64
CA PRO A 20 1.01 1.78 -14.87
C PRO A 20 0.86 3.27 -14.59
N VAL A 21 0.23 3.99 -15.49
CA VAL A 21 0.02 5.43 -15.29
C VAL A 21 -0.90 5.67 -14.11
N ASN A 22 -1.96 4.88 -13.99
CA ASN A 22 -2.87 5.00 -12.86
C ASN A 22 -2.19 4.65 -11.55
N ALA A 23 -1.32 3.64 -11.57
CA ALA A 23 -0.54 3.29 -10.39
C ALA A 23 0.37 4.45 -9.98
N GLN A 24 1.04 5.06 -10.95
CA GLN A 24 1.94 6.17 -10.67
C GLN A 24 1.20 7.37 -10.10
N ARG A 25 0.01 7.64 -10.61
CA ARG A 25 -0.79 8.74 -10.08
C ARG A 25 -1.20 8.50 -8.64
N ALA A 26 -1.59 7.27 -8.32
CA ALA A 26 -1.95 6.93 -6.97
C ALA A 26 -0.75 7.08 -6.05
N GLU A 27 0.42 6.58 -6.49
CA GLU A 27 1.64 6.68 -5.71
C GLU A 27 2.01 8.15 -5.45
N ALA A 28 1.90 8.98 -6.48
CA ALA A 28 2.26 10.39 -6.33
C ALA A 28 1.36 11.09 -5.32
N ARG A 29 0.06 10.80 -5.35
CA ARG A 29 -0.87 11.41 -4.41
C ARG A 29 -0.57 10.98 -2.99
N LEU A 30 -0.21 9.71 -2.81
CA LEU A 30 0.12 9.21 -1.48
C LEU A 30 1.40 9.84 -0.95
N ARG A 31 2.41 9.98 -1.83
CA ARG A 31 3.66 10.60 -1.42
C ARG A 31 3.48 12.07 -1.08
N GLU A 32 2.65 12.77 -1.83
CA GLU A 32 2.37 14.16 -1.55
C GLU A 32 1.68 14.33 -0.20
N ALA A 33 0.95 13.33 0.23
CA ALA A 33 0.31 13.35 1.54
C ALA A 33 1.27 12.95 2.65
N GLY A 34 2.52 12.65 2.32
CA GLY A 34 3.52 12.30 3.32
C GLY A 34 3.48 10.85 3.75
N LEU A 35 2.83 9.99 2.97
CA LEU A 35 2.71 8.59 3.32
C LEU A 35 3.81 7.76 2.67
N PRO A 36 4.32 6.75 3.38
CA PRO A 36 5.28 5.84 2.76
C PRO A 36 4.57 4.91 1.77
N VAL A 37 5.13 4.78 0.57
CA VAL A 37 4.48 4.03 -0.50
C VAL A 37 5.35 2.87 -0.93
N LEU A 38 4.72 1.71 -1.07
CA LEU A 38 5.35 0.54 -1.64
C LEU A 38 4.56 0.13 -2.87
N SER A 39 5.26 -0.22 -3.93
CA SER A 39 4.59 -0.75 -5.10
C SER A 39 5.42 -1.91 -5.65
N ASP A 40 4.73 -2.91 -6.15
CA ASP A 40 5.41 -4.07 -6.73
C ASP A 40 4.52 -4.72 -7.76
N PRO A 41 5.11 -5.42 -8.72
CA PRO A 41 4.32 -6.09 -9.75
C PRO A 41 3.72 -7.38 -9.23
N VAL A 42 2.53 -7.69 -9.71
CA VAL A 42 1.85 -8.92 -9.38
C VAL A 42 1.38 -9.55 -10.69
N GLU A 43 1.78 -10.79 -10.91
CA GLU A 43 1.35 -11.49 -12.11
C GLU A 43 -0.06 -11.99 -11.95
N SER A 44 -0.85 -11.84 -12.98
CA SER A 44 -2.21 -12.36 -12.96
C SER A 44 -2.52 -12.99 -14.31
N SER A 45 -3.64 -13.66 -14.39
CA SER A 45 -4.07 -14.28 -15.64
C SER A 45 -4.34 -13.24 -16.73
N ARG A 46 -4.50 -12.00 -16.34
CA ARG A 46 -4.76 -10.91 -17.30
C ARG A 46 -3.54 -10.04 -17.53
N GLY A 47 -2.38 -10.48 -17.09
CA GLY A 47 -1.16 -9.73 -17.24
C GLY A 47 -0.63 -9.23 -15.92
N THR A 48 0.34 -8.34 -15.99
CA THR A 48 0.98 -7.81 -14.79
C THR A 48 0.21 -6.63 -14.25
N LEU A 49 -0.10 -6.69 -12.97
CA LEU A 49 -0.74 -5.58 -12.27
C LEU A 49 0.30 -4.94 -11.35
N THR A 50 0.10 -3.68 -11.02
CA THR A 50 0.93 -2.99 -10.05
C THR A 50 0.16 -2.87 -8.76
N ARG A 51 0.71 -3.45 -7.69
CA ARG A 51 0.08 -3.37 -6.37
C ARG A 51 0.66 -2.19 -5.63
N VAL A 52 -0.21 -1.32 -5.14
CA VAL A 52 0.19 -0.13 -4.41
C VAL A 52 -0.27 -0.24 -2.97
N ARG A 53 0.65 0.01 -2.05
CA ARG A 53 0.37 -0.08 -0.62
C ARG A 53 1.02 1.07 0.10
N VAL A 54 0.49 1.39 1.27
CA VAL A 54 1.10 2.35 2.18
C VAL A 54 1.72 1.55 3.33
N GLY A 55 2.98 1.76 3.57
CA GLY A 55 3.68 1.06 4.64
C GLY A 55 5.15 0.92 4.34
N PRO A 56 5.86 0.22 5.22
CA PRO A 56 5.39 -0.41 6.45
C PRO A 56 5.07 0.62 7.52
N LEU A 57 4.09 0.29 8.37
CA LEU A 57 3.69 1.17 9.46
C LEU A 57 3.90 0.45 10.79
N PRO A 58 4.18 1.19 11.85
CA PRO A 58 4.61 0.54 13.10
C PRO A 58 3.52 -0.19 13.86
N ASP A 59 2.28 0.26 13.75
CA ASP A 59 1.21 -0.38 14.51
C ASP A 59 -0.14 -0.15 13.85
N ARG A 60 -1.17 -0.71 14.46
CA ARG A 60 -2.51 -0.63 13.90
C ARG A 60 -3.04 0.79 13.91
N ALA A 61 -2.71 1.57 14.93
CA ALA A 61 -3.19 2.94 15.00
C ALA A 61 -2.64 3.76 13.83
N ALA A 62 -1.36 3.57 13.51
CA ALA A 62 -0.77 4.26 12.37
C ALA A 62 -1.42 3.82 11.07
N ALA A 63 -1.74 2.53 10.96
CA ALA A 63 -2.39 2.03 9.75
C ALA A 63 -3.81 2.59 9.61
N ASP A 64 -4.55 2.67 10.71
CA ASP A 64 -5.90 3.24 10.67
C ASP A 64 -5.86 4.71 10.29
N ALA A 65 -4.91 5.46 10.81
CA ALA A 65 -4.76 6.87 10.46
C ALA A 65 -4.41 7.03 8.99
N ALA A 66 -3.48 6.20 8.51
CA ALA A 66 -3.10 6.25 7.09
C ALA A 66 -4.28 5.90 6.20
N ALA A 67 -5.08 4.91 6.60
CA ALA A 67 -6.24 4.52 5.81
C ALA A 67 -7.24 5.66 5.67
N ARG A 68 -7.42 6.46 6.72
CA ARG A 68 -8.30 7.62 6.62
C ARG A 68 -7.76 8.62 5.62
N GLN A 69 -6.45 8.87 5.65
CA GLN A 69 -5.85 9.80 4.71
C GLN A 69 -6.00 9.30 3.28
N VAL A 70 -5.81 8.00 3.08
CA VAL A 70 -5.96 7.42 1.74
C VAL A 70 -7.39 7.59 1.24
N ARG A 71 -8.36 7.34 2.10
CA ARG A 71 -9.76 7.50 1.71
C ARG A 71 -10.10 8.96 1.42
N ASP A 72 -9.52 9.87 2.18
CA ASP A 72 -9.74 11.30 1.94
C ASP A 72 -9.21 11.74 0.59
N LEU A 73 -8.23 11.01 0.05
CA LEU A 73 -7.71 11.29 -1.28
C LEU A 73 -8.57 10.67 -2.38
N GLY A 74 -9.65 10.00 -2.00
CA GLY A 74 -10.53 9.38 -2.98
C GLY A 74 -10.08 7.99 -3.42
N LEU A 75 -9.17 7.38 -2.67
CA LEU A 75 -8.65 6.07 -3.00
C LEU A 75 -9.22 5.03 -2.02
N GLU A 76 -9.17 3.78 -2.45
CA GLU A 76 -9.58 2.71 -1.56
C GLU A 76 -8.50 2.45 -0.54
N ALA A 77 -8.90 2.00 0.63
CA ALA A 77 -7.94 1.71 1.69
C ALA A 77 -8.43 0.52 2.50
N ARG A 78 -7.54 -0.46 2.64
CA ARG A 78 -7.83 -1.64 3.42
C ARG A 78 -6.65 -1.90 4.33
N VAL A 79 -6.89 -1.82 5.62
CA VAL A 79 -5.82 -2.03 6.60
C VAL A 79 -5.47 -3.50 6.68
N TYR A 80 -4.19 -3.81 6.73
CA TYR A 80 -3.72 -5.16 6.96
C TYR A 80 -2.63 -5.16 8.01
N GLY A 81 -2.38 -6.32 8.58
CA GLY A 81 -1.33 -6.44 9.56
C GLY A 81 -1.40 -7.79 10.25
N PRO A 82 -0.42 -8.04 11.11
CA PRO A 82 -0.42 -9.31 11.84
C PRO A 82 -1.60 -9.41 12.78
#